data_fa08e227de0629899c82f88be2198aea
#
_entry.id   fa08e227de0629899c82f88be2198aea
#
_cell.length_a   1.000
_cell.length_b   1.000
_cell.length_c   1.000
_cell.angle_alpha   90.00
_cell.angle_beta   90.00
_cell.angle_gamma   90.00
#
_symmetry.space_group_name_H-M   'P 1'
#
loop_
_entity.id
_entity.type
_entity.pdbx_description
1 polymer ?
#
loop_
_entity_poly.entity_id
_entity_poly.type
_entity_poly.pdbx_seq_one_letter_code
_entity_poly.pdbx_strand_id
1 'polypeptide(L)'
;MIADPADTVANRQIASASLRTFMRLPVAQRSSVILMDVLGCSLREVCEVMEFSLPAVKAALHRGRTQLRELADQPDDLPHPKISEAERDRLGAYVAHFNARDFDAIRAMIADDVRLDLVNKMRMNGKTEVSRYFGNYSKIHDWHLVPGLVEERPAILVFDPNEPGSAPKYFMLLQWSADKVADIRDFRHASYVIDGAEYLI
;
A
#
# COMPACT_ATOMS: atom_id res chain seq x y z
N MET A 1 27.84 -12.81 -14.11
CA MET A 1 27.66 -11.47 -14.70
C MET A 1 26.86 -10.71 -13.64
N ILE A 2 27.49 -9.82 -12.88
CA ILE A 2 26.84 -9.02 -11.83
C ILE A 2 26.17 -7.85 -12.56
N ALA A 3 24.86 -7.71 -12.41
CA ALA A 3 24.13 -6.61 -13.02
C ALA A 3 24.65 -5.27 -12.47
N ASP A 4 24.83 -4.28 -13.35
CA ASP A 4 25.25 -2.95 -12.96
C ASP A 4 24.19 -2.34 -12.00
N PRO A 5 24.60 -1.75 -10.85
CA PRO A 5 23.67 -1.07 -9.95
C PRO A 5 22.84 0.03 -10.63
N ALA A 6 23.40 0.72 -11.64
CA ALA A 6 22.68 1.72 -12.43
C ALA A 6 21.55 1.12 -13.27
N ASP A 7 21.78 -0.07 -13.88
CA ASP A 7 20.75 -0.80 -14.61
C ASP A 7 19.62 -1.26 -13.69
N THR A 8 19.94 -1.61 -12.44
CA THR A 8 18.96 -2.04 -11.45
C THR A 8 18.05 -0.88 -11.03
N VAL A 9 18.60 0.34 -10.87
CA VAL A 9 17.81 1.53 -10.54
C VAL A 9 16.94 1.96 -11.73
N ALA A 10 17.49 1.98 -12.95
CA ALA A 10 16.73 2.32 -14.15
C ALA A 10 15.57 1.32 -14.39
N ASN A 11 15.83 0.02 -14.24
CA ASN A 11 14.79 -1.01 -14.36
C ASN A 11 13.71 -0.89 -13.29
N ARG A 12 14.06 -0.52 -12.05
CA ARG A 12 13.10 -0.24 -10.97
C ARG A 12 12.23 0.98 -11.28
N GLN A 13 12.82 2.07 -11.79
CA GLN A 13 12.06 3.27 -12.17
C GLN A 13 11.07 2.99 -13.32
N ILE A 14 11.51 2.22 -14.33
CA ILE A 14 10.64 1.81 -15.44
C ILE A 14 9.51 0.91 -14.93
N ALA A 15 9.79 -0.05 -14.03
CA ALA A 15 8.77 -0.93 -13.45
C ALA A 15 7.78 -0.13 -12.57
N SER A 16 8.26 0.82 -11.80
CA SER A 16 7.44 1.71 -10.97
C SER A 16 6.54 2.60 -11.84
N ALA A 17 7.07 3.25 -12.87
CA ALA A 17 6.31 4.05 -13.82
C ALA A 17 5.23 3.21 -14.53
N SER A 18 5.56 1.99 -14.94
CA SER A 18 4.60 1.06 -15.55
C SER A 18 3.49 0.66 -14.57
N LEU A 19 3.83 0.38 -13.31
CA LEU A 19 2.83 0.03 -12.29
C LEU A 19 1.88 1.20 -12.02
N ARG A 20 2.38 2.43 -11.90
CA ARG A 20 1.56 3.65 -11.75
C ARG A 20 0.58 3.81 -12.92
N THR A 21 1.03 3.59 -14.14
CA THR A 21 0.21 3.66 -15.34
C THR A 21 -0.92 2.62 -15.29
N PHE A 22 -0.61 1.38 -14.90
CA PHE A 22 -1.62 0.33 -14.70
C PHE A 22 -2.63 0.69 -13.60
N MET A 23 -2.18 1.33 -12.52
CA MET A 23 -3.06 1.73 -11.41
C MET A 23 -4.08 2.82 -11.79
N ARG A 24 -3.87 3.55 -12.88
CA ARG A 24 -4.83 4.53 -13.43
C ARG A 24 -5.99 3.86 -14.17
N LEU A 25 -5.88 2.59 -14.52
CA LEU A 25 -6.97 1.86 -15.15
C LEU A 25 -8.05 1.47 -14.13
N PRO A 26 -9.34 1.50 -14.51
CA PRO A 26 -10.40 0.85 -13.75
C PRO A 26 -10.08 -0.62 -13.47
N VAL A 27 -10.46 -1.12 -12.30
CA VAL A 27 -10.08 -2.46 -11.80
C VAL A 27 -10.29 -3.55 -12.84
N ALA A 28 -11.47 -3.63 -13.46
CA ALA A 28 -11.79 -4.67 -14.46
C ALA A 28 -10.86 -4.62 -15.69
N GLN A 29 -10.51 -3.42 -16.15
CA GLN A 29 -9.60 -3.24 -17.29
C GLN A 29 -8.17 -3.61 -16.91
N ARG A 30 -7.71 -3.14 -15.76
CA ARG A 30 -6.38 -3.43 -15.21
C ARG A 30 -6.18 -4.92 -14.99
N SER A 31 -7.12 -5.58 -14.29
CA SER A 31 -7.04 -7.02 -14.04
C SER A 31 -7.03 -7.83 -15.32
N SER A 32 -7.89 -7.48 -16.28
CA SER A 32 -7.91 -8.18 -17.58
C SER A 32 -6.58 -8.07 -18.32
N VAL A 33 -5.99 -6.87 -18.37
CA VAL A 33 -4.69 -6.65 -19.06
C VAL A 33 -3.56 -7.36 -18.33
N ILE A 34 -3.49 -7.27 -17.01
CA ILE A 34 -2.44 -7.96 -16.23
C ILE A 34 -2.54 -9.47 -16.42
N LEU A 35 -3.71 -10.06 -16.27
CA LEU A 35 -3.89 -11.50 -16.41
C LEU A 35 -3.52 -11.98 -17.81
N MET A 36 -3.95 -11.26 -18.84
CA MET A 36 -3.72 -11.70 -20.22
C MET A 36 -2.35 -11.31 -20.76
N ASP A 37 -1.95 -10.05 -20.63
CA ASP A 37 -0.77 -9.51 -21.32
C ASP A 37 0.52 -9.64 -20.51
N VAL A 38 0.43 -9.73 -19.18
CA VAL A 38 1.59 -9.87 -18.29
C VAL A 38 1.77 -11.31 -17.83
N LEU A 39 0.68 -11.95 -17.39
CA LEU A 39 0.73 -13.31 -16.85
C LEU A 39 0.47 -14.41 -17.90
N GLY A 40 0.07 -14.04 -19.13
CA GLY A 40 -0.11 -14.96 -20.23
C GLY A 40 -1.34 -15.87 -20.12
N CYS A 41 -2.31 -15.51 -19.26
CA CYS A 41 -3.56 -16.28 -19.14
C CYS A 41 -4.35 -16.26 -20.44
N SER A 42 -5.01 -17.37 -20.78
CA SER A 42 -5.96 -17.43 -21.88
C SER A 42 -7.24 -16.65 -21.55
N LEU A 43 -8.00 -16.22 -22.57
CA LEU A 43 -9.29 -15.54 -22.38
C LEU A 43 -10.26 -16.34 -21.51
N ARG A 44 -10.19 -17.67 -21.56
CA ARG A 44 -11.04 -18.54 -20.76
C ARG A 44 -10.66 -18.46 -19.28
N GLU A 45 -9.37 -18.58 -18.98
CA GLU A 45 -8.87 -18.43 -17.61
C GLU A 45 -9.15 -17.06 -17.04
N VAL A 46 -9.02 -15.98 -17.85
CA VAL A 46 -9.40 -14.63 -17.40
C VAL A 46 -10.88 -14.54 -17.06
N CYS A 47 -11.76 -15.17 -17.87
CA CYS A 47 -13.20 -15.24 -17.56
C CYS A 47 -13.47 -15.97 -16.24
N GLU A 48 -12.78 -17.08 -16.00
CA GLU A 48 -12.91 -17.91 -14.80
C GLU A 48 -12.42 -17.16 -13.55
N VAL A 49 -11.24 -16.54 -13.63
CA VAL A 49 -10.64 -15.78 -12.50
C VAL A 49 -11.43 -14.53 -12.13
N MET A 50 -11.95 -13.82 -13.15
CA MET A 50 -12.68 -12.57 -12.94
C MET A 50 -14.18 -12.76 -12.74
N GLU A 51 -14.69 -13.97 -12.94
CA GLU A 51 -16.13 -14.28 -12.97
C GLU A 51 -16.90 -13.41 -13.97
N PHE A 52 -16.29 -13.09 -15.09
CA PHE A 52 -16.87 -12.25 -16.14
C PHE A 52 -17.19 -13.06 -17.39
N SER A 53 -18.19 -12.59 -18.12
CA SER A 53 -18.50 -13.17 -19.44
C SER A 53 -17.41 -12.83 -20.46
N LEU A 54 -17.24 -13.69 -21.48
CA LEU A 54 -16.24 -13.48 -22.53
C LEU A 54 -16.38 -12.12 -23.26
N PRO A 55 -17.59 -11.63 -23.58
CA PRO A 55 -17.74 -10.28 -24.14
C PRO A 55 -17.29 -9.18 -23.17
N ALA A 56 -17.55 -9.33 -21.87
CA ALA A 56 -17.14 -8.36 -20.86
C ALA A 56 -15.61 -8.30 -20.71
N VAL A 57 -14.93 -9.45 -20.68
CA VAL A 57 -13.46 -9.53 -20.67
C VAL A 57 -12.86 -8.91 -21.92
N LYS A 58 -13.38 -9.24 -23.11
CA LYS A 58 -12.89 -8.65 -24.37
C LYS A 58 -13.05 -7.14 -24.40
N ALA A 59 -14.19 -6.62 -23.93
CA ALA A 59 -14.45 -5.18 -23.86
C ALA A 59 -13.52 -4.50 -22.83
N ALA A 60 -13.27 -5.13 -21.69
CA ALA A 60 -12.34 -4.63 -20.66
C ALA A 60 -10.91 -4.58 -21.18
N LEU A 61 -10.44 -5.63 -21.84
CA LEU A 61 -9.12 -5.70 -22.49
C LEU A 61 -8.96 -4.61 -23.55
N HIS A 62 -9.94 -4.46 -24.43
CA HIS A 62 -9.86 -3.45 -25.48
C HIS A 62 -9.74 -2.04 -24.90
N ARG A 63 -10.63 -1.67 -23.97
CA ARG A 63 -10.58 -0.35 -23.32
C ARG A 63 -9.30 -0.17 -22.51
N GLY A 64 -8.86 -1.18 -21.75
CA GLY A 64 -7.64 -1.12 -20.97
C GLY A 64 -6.40 -0.88 -21.82
N ARG A 65 -6.25 -1.62 -22.92
CA ARG A 65 -5.12 -1.46 -23.85
C ARG A 65 -5.15 -0.10 -24.57
N THR A 66 -6.33 0.41 -24.92
CA THR A 66 -6.48 1.75 -25.51
C THR A 66 -6.05 2.82 -24.51
N GLN A 67 -6.56 2.75 -23.29
CA GLN A 67 -6.23 3.72 -22.24
C GLN A 67 -4.74 3.66 -21.85
N LEU A 68 -4.11 2.48 -21.82
CA LEU A 68 -2.67 2.37 -21.58
C LEU A 68 -1.84 3.06 -22.65
N ARG A 69 -2.23 2.96 -23.94
CA ARG A 69 -1.51 3.68 -25.01
C ARG A 69 -1.66 5.19 -24.85
N GLU A 70 -2.87 5.67 -24.56
CA GLU A 70 -3.12 7.10 -24.29
C GLU A 70 -2.31 7.61 -23.09
N LEU A 71 -2.15 6.78 -22.06
CA LEU A 71 -1.36 7.11 -20.87
C LEU A 71 0.14 7.07 -21.15
N ALA A 72 0.62 6.16 -22.00
CA ALA A 72 2.03 6.07 -22.38
C ALA A 72 2.50 7.27 -23.20
N ASP A 73 1.60 7.91 -23.95
CA ASP A 73 1.90 9.12 -24.72
C ASP A 73 1.86 10.40 -23.87
N GLN A 74 1.48 10.33 -22.60
CA GLN A 74 1.48 11.49 -21.71
C GLN A 74 2.86 11.65 -21.07
N PRO A 75 3.40 12.89 -20.97
CA PRO A 75 4.63 13.14 -20.23
C PRO A 75 4.49 12.64 -18.77
N ASP A 76 5.56 12.11 -18.23
CA ASP A 76 5.67 11.61 -16.85
C ASP A 76 5.58 12.72 -15.77
N ASP A 77 5.13 13.91 -16.15
CA ASP A 77 4.93 15.10 -15.31
C ASP A 77 3.68 15.03 -14.42
N LEU A 78 3.31 13.85 -13.95
CA LEU A 78 2.28 13.78 -12.93
C LEU A 78 2.87 14.24 -11.60
N PRO A 79 2.30 15.28 -10.98
CA PRO A 79 2.74 15.67 -9.65
C PRO A 79 2.59 14.47 -8.72
N HIS A 80 3.66 14.14 -8.00
CA HIS A 80 3.57 13.15 -6.93
C HIS A 80 2.33 13.44 -6.07
N PRO A 81 1.53 12.44 -5.71
CA PRO A 81 0.37 12.66 -4.89
C PRO A 81 0.81 13.36 -3.60
N LYS A 82 0.44 14.61 -3.49
CA LYS A 82 0.72 15.40 -2.30
C LYS A 82 -0.27 14.96 -1.24
N ILE A 83 0.23 14.39 -0.15
CA ILE A 83 -0.57 14.22 1.06
C ILE A 83 -1.10 15.60 1.42
N SER A 84 -2.41 15.71 1.63
CA SER A 84 -2.99 16.96 2.12
C SER A 84 -2.39 17.32 3.49
N GLU A 85 -2.26 18.59 3.81
CA GLU A 85 -1.73 19.02 5.09
C GLU A 85 -2.50 18.39 6.26
N ALA A 86 -3.83 18.37 6.18
CA ALA A 86 -4.69 17.75 7.19
C ALA A 86 -4.45 16.22 7.35
N GLU A 87 -4.14 15.52 6.27
CA GLU A 87 -3.82 14.09 6.33
C GLU A 87 -2.43 13.84 6.91
N ARG A 88 -1.47 14.69 6.57
CA ARG A 88 -0.12 14.67 7.15
C ARG A 88 -0.17 14.91 8.65
N ASP A 89 -0.94 15.90 9.10
CA ASP A 89 -1.10 16.22 10.51
C ASP A 89 -1.73 15.06 11.29
N ARG A 90 -2.78 14.45 10.75
CA ARG A 90 -3.41 13.28 11.37
C ARG A 90 -2.48 12.08 11.45
N LEU A 91 -1.74 11.80 10.37
CA LEU A 91 -0.76 10.72 10.34
C LEU A 91 0.37 10.99 11.34
N GLY A 92 0.88 12.23 11.38
CA GLY A 92 1.89 12.67 12.33
C GLY A 92 1.44 12.54 13.78
N ALA A 93 0.21 12.96 14.09
CA ALA A 93 -0.37 12.81 15.43
C ALA A 93 -0.48 11.33 15.85
N TYR A 94 -0.95 10.46 14.95
CA TYR A 94 -1.02 9.03 15.21
C TYR A 94 0.37 8.45 15.51
N VAL A 95 1.37 8.78 14.69
CA VAL A 95 2.76 8.34 14.87
C VAL A 95 3.35 8.86 16.18
N ALA A 96 3.10 10.13 16.53
CA ALA A 96 3.58 10.72 17.77
C ALA A 96 3.03 10.01 19.00
N HIS A 97 1.71 9.75 19.06
CA HIS A 97 1.09 9.00 20.15
C HIS A 97 1.61 7.56 20.23
N PHE A 98 1.77 6.92 19.06
CA PHE A 98 2.26 5.55 19.01
C PHE A 98 3.70 5.45 19.55
N ASN A 99 4.60 6.31 19.12
CA ASN A 99 5.99 6.38 19.59
C ASN A 99 6.08 6.75 21.08
N ALA A 100 5.17 7.62 21.55
CA ALA A 100 5.04 7.95 22.97
C ALA A 100 4.42 6.82 23.81
N ARG A 101 3.95 5.74 23.17
CA ARG A 101 3.23 4.62 23.81
C ARG A 101 1.91 5.03 24.46
N ASP A 102 1.35 6.16 24.02
CA ASP A 102 0.04 6.64 24.45
C ASP A 102 -1.07 5.90 23.69
N PHE A 103 -1.24 4.63 24.06
CA PHE A 103 -2.24 3.78 23.41
C PHE A 103 -3.68 4.15 23.76
N ASP A 104 -3.90 4.96 24.78
CA ASP A 104 -5.23 5.49 25.10
C ASP A 104 -5.61 6.60 24.12
N ALA A 105 -4.69 7.50 23.77
CA ALA A 105 -4.88 8.45 22.70
C ALA A 105 -5.09 7.75 21.35
N ILE A 106 -4.32 6.70 21.02
CA ILE A 106 -4.52 5.89 19.81
C ILE A 106 -5.92 5.28 19.78
N ARG A 107 -6.41 4.70 20.91
CA ARG A 107 -7.79 4.17 21.01
C ARG A 107 -8.85 5.25 20.83
N ALA A 108 -8.55 6.48 21.22
CA ALA A 108 -9.45 7.61 20.95
C ALA A 108 -9.49 8.02 19.48
N MET A 109 -8.42 7.75 18.70
CA MET A 109 -8.34 8.07 17.28
C MET A 109 -9.02 7.04 16.36
N ILE A 110 -9.31 5.83 16.81
CA ILE A 110 -9.94 4.79 16.00
C ILE A 110 -11.47 4.87 16.02
N ALA A 111 -12.11 4.49 14.90
CA ALA A 111 -13.55 4.37 14.79
C ALA A 111 -14.08 3.17 15.58
N ASP A 112 -15.35 3.19 15.94
CA ASP A 112 -15.96 2.08 16.69
C ASP A 112 -16.06 0.80 15.84
N ASP A 113 -16.24 0.94 14.53
CA ASP A 113 -16.29 -0.13 13.52
C ASP A 113 -14.94 -0.35 12.80
N VAL A 114 -13.84 0.11 13.39
CA VAL A 114 -12.49 -0.03 12.83
C VAL A 114 -12.17 -1.47 12.44
N ARG A 115 -11.50 -1.64 11.32
CA ARG A 115 -10.97 -2.92 10.86
C ARG A 115 -9.45 -2.92 10.93
N LEU A 116 -8.89 -4.03 11.37
CA LEU A 116 -7.46 -4.29 11.34
C LEU A 116 -7.18 -5.56 10.54
N ASP A 117 -6.40 -5.43 9.49
CA ASP A 117 -5.82 -6.53 8.73
C ASP A 117 -4.33 -6.67 9.11
N LEU A 118 -4.02 -7.62 9.95
CA LEU A 118 -2.65 -8.03 10.23
C LEU A 118 -2.26 -9.01 9.13
N VAL A 119 -1.68 -8.47 8.06
CA VAL A 119 -1.44 -9.18 6.80
C VAL A 119 -0.71 -10.50 7.02
N ASN A 120 -1.17 -11.58 6.40
CA ASN A 120 -0.71 -12.96 6.56
C ASN A 120 -0.93 -13.57 7.96
N LYS A 121 -1.70 -12.93 8.85
CA LYS A 121 -1.91 -13.49 10.20
C LYS A 121 -3.37 -13.54 10.62
N MET A 122 -4.05 -12.40 10.69
CA MET A 122 -5.43 -12.37 11.18
C MET A 122 -6.11 -11.03 10.86
N ARG A 123 -7.44 -11.04 10.94
CA ARG A 123 -8.27 -9.83 10.87
C ARG A 123 -9.02 -9.64 12.16
N MET A 124 -9.19 -8.39 12.56
CA MET A 124 -9.95 -7.97 13.73
C MET A 124 -10.95 -6.88 13.33
N ASN A 125 -12.12 -6.89 13.95
CA ASN A 125 -13.17 -5.93 13.66
C ASN A 125 -13.70 -5.32 14.97
N GLY A 126 -13.91 -4.02 14.92
CA GLY A 126 -14.42 -3.24 16.02
C GLY A 126 -13.37 -2.84 17.05
N LYS A 127 -13.65 -1.73 17.69
CA LYS A 127 -12.72 -1.04 18.62
C LYS A 127 -12.24 -1.93 19.76
N THR A 128 -13.09 -2.80 20.28
CA THR A 128 -12.75 -3.69 21.40
C THR A 128 -11.67 -4.71 21.02
N GLU A 129 -11.81 -5.36 19.86
CA GLU A 129 -10.82 -6.33 19.39
C GLU A 129 -9.51 -5.65 19.00
N VAL A 130 -9.60 -4.57 18.23
CA VAL A 130 -8.43 -3.81 17.77
C VAL A 130 -7.67 -3.19 18.94
N SER A 131 -8.34 -2.83 20.03
CA SER A 131 -7.67 -2.35 21.25
C SER A 131 -6.73 -3.39 21.88
N ARG A 132 -6.98 -4.68 21.70
CA ARG A 132 -6.07 -5.76 22.17
C ARG A 132 -4.76 -5.81 21.38
N TYR A 133 -4.82 -5.50 20.08
CA TYR A 133 -3.63 -5.38 19.23
C TYR A 133 -2.65 -4.32 19.78
N PHE A 134 -3.12 -3.15 20.18
CA PHE A 134 -2.28 -2.13 20.79
C PHE A 134 -1.68 -2.58 22.13
N GLY A 135 -2.39 -3.40 22.91
CA GLY A 135 -1.87 -4.03 24.12
C GLY A 135 -0.68 -4.97 23.86
N ASN A 136 -0.59 -5.57 22.67
CA ASN A 136 0.58 -6.35 22.27
C ASN A 136 1.77 -5.44 21.94
N TYR A 137 1.56 -4.35 21.23
CA TYR A 137 2.59 -3.36 20.91
C TYR A 137 3.18 -2.70 22.18
N SER A 138 2.37 -2.53 23.23
CA SER A 138 2.85 -1.95 24.47
C SER A 138 3.94 -2.77 25.17
N LYS A 139 4.03 -4.07 24.85
CA LYS A 139 4.97 -5.03 25.50
C LYS A 139 6.27 -5.22 24.72
N ILE A 140 6.37 -4.73 23.50
CA ILE A 140 7.54 -4.92 22.63
C ILE A 140 8.21 -3.58 22.34
N HIS A 141 9.54 -3.61 22.11
CA HIS A 141 10.37 -2.41 21.97
C HIS A 141 11.24 -2.46 20.72
N ASP A 142 10.83 -3.24 19.71
CA ASP A 142 11.56 -3.50 18.48
C ASP A 142 11.04 -2.65 17.29
N TRP A 143 10.42 -1.50 17.57
CA TRP A 143 9.82 -0.66 16.57
C TRP A 143 9.96 0.84 16.88
N HIS A 144 10.14 1.63 15.86
CA HIS A 144 10.02 3.08 15.82
C HIS A 144 9.28 3.48 14.55
N LEU A 145 8.25 4.29 14.68
CA LEU A 145 7.36 4.68 13.60
C LEU A 145 7.77 6.03 13.02
N VAL A 146 7.77 6.12 11.69
CA VAL A 146 8.03 7.37 10.94
C VAL A 146 6.94 7.55 9.89
N PRO A 147 6.28 8.72 9.81
CA PRO A 147 5.33 8.99 8.73
C PRO A 147 6.08 9.14 7.41
N GLY A 148 5.52 8.61 6.33
CA GLY A 148 6.12 8.66 5.01
C GLY A 148 5.16 8.21 3.92
N LEU A 149 5.72 7.85 2.79
CA LEU A 149 5.00 7.30 1.63
C LEU A 149 5.56 5.92 1.30
N VAL A 150 4.70 5.00 0.88
CA VAL A 150 5.06 3.75 0.23
C VAL A 150 4.26 3.65 -1.06
N GLU A 151 4.94 3.50 -2.20
CA GLU A 151 4.28 3.50 -3.52
C GLU A 151 3.32 4.69 -3.65
N GLU A 152 3.80 5.89 -3.29
CA GLU A 152 3.07 7.16 -3.31
C GLU A 152 1.82 7.22 -2.40
N ARG A 153 1.62 6.24 -1.54
CA ARG A 153 0.51 6.22 -0.57
C ARG A 153 0.99 6.64 0.80
N PRO A 154 0.22 7.47 1.51
CA PRO A 154 0.49 7.75 2.92
C PRO A 154 0.64 6.47 3.71
N ALA A 155 1.77 6.32 4.38
CA ALA A 155 2.13 5.13 5.13
C ALA A 155 2.87 5.49 6.41
N ILE A 156 2.92 4.56 7.32
CA ILE A 156 3.78 4.59 8.49
C ILE A 156 4.88 3.56 8.27
N LEU A 157 6.11 4.03 8.14
CA LEU A 157 7.29 3.20 8.04
C LEU A 157 7.74 2.76 9.44
N VAL A 158 8.07 1.49 9.59
CA VAL A 158 8.47 0.94 10.90
C VAL A 158 9.91 0.48 10.84
N PHE A 159 10.74 1.09 11.69
CA PHE A 159 12.17 0.86 11.79
C PHE A 159 12.53 0.09 13.06
N ASP A 160 13.69 -0.56 13.07
CA ASP A 160 14.30 -1.07 14.29
C ASP A 160 15.02 0.07 15.03
N PRO A 161 14.63 0.38 16.27
CA PRO A 161 15.32 1.41 17.05
C PRO A 161 16.77 1.03 17.40
N ASN A 162 17.14 -0.26 17.30
CA ASN A 162 18.49 -0.74 17.57
C ASN A 162 19.40 -0.70 16.35
N GLU A 163 18.87 -0.43 15.16
CA GLU A 163 19.62 -0.37 13.91
C GLU A 163 19.42 1.00 13.22
N PRO A 164 20.02 2.08 13.77
CA PRO A 164 19.90 3.41 13.19
C PRO A 164 20.44 3.47 11.76
N GLY A 165 19.61 3.99 10.82
CA GLY A 165 19.99 4.10 9.41
C GLY A 165 19.69 2.86 8.58
N SER A 166 19.10 1.81 9.16
CA SER A 166 18.59 0.68 8.39
C SER A 166 17.37 1.06 7.53
N ALA A 167 17.06 0.23 6.53
CA ALA A 167 15.79 0.33 5.82
C ALA A 167 14.60 -0.01 6.76
N PRO A 168 13.38 0.45 6.46
CA PRO A 168 12.21 0.09 7.26
C PRO A 168 11.96 -1.42 7.19
N LYS A 169 11.64 -2.04 8.31
CA LYS A 169 11.34 -3.47 8.41
C LYS A 169 10.02 -3.84 7.75
N TYR A 170 9.03 -2.98 7.87
CA TYR A 170 7.70 -3.11 7.29
C TYR A 170 6.99 -1.76 7.37
N PHE A 171 5.74 -1.72 6.93
CA PHE A 171 4.94 -0.50 6.99
C PHE A 171 3.50 -0.80 7.42
N MET A 172 2.76 0.25 7.74
CA MET A 172 1.33 0.23 8.00
C MET A 172 0.63 1.23 7.09
N LEU A 173 -0.58 0.90 6.68
CA LEU A 173 -1.48 1.81 5.96
C LEU A 173 -2.68 2.10 6.85
N LEU A 174 -3.07 3.38 6.92
CA LEU A 174 -4.27 3.82 7.60
C LEU A 174 -5.27 4.38 6.60
N GLN A 175 -6.55 4.02 6.77
CA GLN A 175 -7.64 4.71 6.09
C GLN A 175 -8.48 5.45 7.12
N TRP A 176 -8.80 6.69 6.79
CA TRP A 176 -9.56 7.58 7.65
C TRP A 176 -11.01 7.67 7.17
N SER A 177 -11.94 7.71 8.11
CA SER A 177 -13.33 8.09 7.90
C SER A 177 -13.59 9.30 8.78
N ALA A 178 -13.78 10.47 8.17
CA ALA A 178 -13.71 11.75 8.85
C ALA A 178 -12.38 11.88 9.64
N ASP A 179 -12.44 12.05 10.96
CA ASP A 179 -11.26 12.23 11.83
C ASP A 179 -10.85 10.93 12.57
N LYS A 180 -11.43 9.78 12.20
CA LYS A 180 -11.14 8.50 12.84
C LYS A 180 -10.49 7.53 11.89
N VAL A 181 -9.58 6.73 12.41
CA VAL A 181 -9.01 5.59 11.68
C VAL A 181 -10.06 4.50 11.53
N ALA A 182 -10.48 4.22 10.31
CA ALA A 182 -11.50 3.23 9.99
C ALA A 182 -10.90 1.88 9.54
N ASP A 183 -9.69 1.90 8.97
CA ASP A 183 -9.01 0.68 8.53
C ASP A 183 -7.51 0.79 8.81
N ILE A 184 -6.92 -0.31 9.30
CA ILE A 184 -5.50 -0.45 9.56
C ILE A 184 -5.03 -1.71 8.84
N ARG A 185 -4.03 -1.57 7.98
CA ARG A 185 -3.32 -2.70 7.40
C ARG A 185 -1.88 -2.70 7.90
N ASP A 186 -1.52 -3.70 8.68
CA ASP A 186 -0.18 -3.85 9.26
C ASP A 186 0.55 -5.01 8.57
N PHE A 187 1.68 -4.70 7.96
CA PHE A 187 2.53 -5.64 7.21
C PHE A 187 3.63 -6.27 8.06
N ARG A 188 3.56 -6.21 9.38
CA ARG A 188 4.54 -6.80 10.31
C ARG A 188 4.85 -8.28 10.02
N HIS A 189 3.87 -9.05 9.56
CA HIS A 189 4.03 -10.47 9.22
C HIS A 189 4.17 -10.73 7.71
N ALA A 190 4.36 -9.67 6.95
CA ALA A 190 4.58 -9.69 5.51
C ALA A 190 5.70 -8.69 5.14
N SER A 191 6.80 -8.70 5.86
CA SER A 191 7.91 -7.75 5.70
C SER A 191 8.48 -7.75 4.28
N TYR A 192 8.42 -8.86 3.56
CA TYR A 192 8.85 -8.96 2.16
C TYR A 192 8.13 -7.97 1.23
N VAL A 193 6.98 -7.40 1.63
CA VAL A 193 6.22 -6.45 0.81
C VAL A 193 6.95 -5.09 0.70
N ILE A 194 7.83 -4.75 1.66
CA ILE A 194 8.66 -3.54 1.59
C ILE A 194 9.90 -3.75 0.73
N ASP A 195 10.31 -5.01 0.50
CA ASP A 195 11.47 -5.33 -0.31
C ASP A 195 11.23 -4.91 -1.76
N GLY A 196 11.95 -3.92 -2.24
CA GLY A 196 11.81 -3.36 -3.58
C GLY A 196 10.68 -2.34 -3.75
N ALA A 197 9.89 -2.03 -2.72
CA ALA A 197 8.95 -0.92 -2.76
C ALA A 197 9.67 0.43 -2.71
N GLU A 198 9.16 1.42 -3.44
CA GLU A 198 9.62 2.80 -3.33
C GLU A 198 9.01 3.43 -2.07
N TYR A 199 9.85 4.01 -1.21
CA TYR A 199 9.37 4.74 -0.04
C TYR A 199 10.09 6.07 0.14
N LEU A 200 9.40 7.04 0.72
CA LEU A 200 9.90 8.37 1.08
C LEU A 200 9.56 8.69 2.54
N ILE A 201 10.43 9.42 3.22
CA ILE A 201 10.30 9.89 4.60
C ILE A 201 10.03 11.39 4.59
#